data_596d3317548c15acb7da5f636905acf0
#
_entry.id   596d3317548c15acb7da5f636905acf0
#
_cell.length_a   1.000
_cell.length_b   1.000
_cell.length_c   1.000
_cell.angle_alpha   90.00
_cell.angle_beta   90.00
_cell.angle_gamma   90.00
#
_symmetry.space_group_name_H-M   'P 1'
#
loop_
_entity.id
_entity.type
_entity.pdbx_description
1 polymer ?
#
loop_
_entity_poly.entity_id
_entity_poly.type
_entity_poly.pdbx_seq_one_letter_code
_entity_poly.pdbx_strand_id
1 'polypeptide(L)'
;MSVVLLSGPVGAGKTTVARELIAISPAPLAYIEGDAFWPVFIKPDAKPRQERFRVLMRSITAAAIPLARSGYEVLLDFSFPVDFLDTARKILKEVPMDFVMVRPSLATCEQRAAARPEGKITDYSIYRDFYTMFQGLPKHEISDDNADAKSIAQQIRMGVDQNIFRLG
;
A
#
# COMPACT_ATOMS: atom_id res chain seq x y z
N MET A 1 -6.93 5.17 -17.12
CA MET A 1 -6.46 4.13 -16.18
C MET A 1 -6.16 4.79 -14.84
N SER A 2 -6.28 4.06 -13.72
CA SER A 2 -6.10 4.61 -12.38
C SER A 2 -4.86 4.03 -11.69
N VAL A 3 -4.45 4.67 -10.61
CA VAL A 3 -3.46 4.16 -9.67
C VAL A 3 -4.19 3.67 -8.42
N VAL A 4 -4.04 2.40 -8.10
CA VAL A 4 -4.55 1.79 -6.87
C VAL A 4 -3.43 1.78 -5.84
N LEU A 5 -3.55 2.61 -4.81
CA LEU A 5 -2.66 2.59 -3.65
C LEU A 5 -3.15 1.53 -2.67
N LEU A 6 -2.49 0.38 -2.64
CA LEU A 6 -2.72 -0.67 -1.66
C LEU A 6 -1.85 -0.41 -0.43
N SER A 7 -2.48 -0.07 0.67
CA SER A 7 -1.82 0.38 1.89
C SER A 7 -2.19 -0.45 3.12
N GLY A 8 -1.54 -0.15 4.22
CA GLY A 8 -1.77 -0.77 5.52
C GLY A 8 -0.49 -0.89 6.34
N PRO A 9 -0.61 -1.22 7.63
CA PRO A 9 0.52 -1.34 8.53
C PRO A 9 1.44 -2.51 8.19
N VAL A 10 2.57 -2.57 8.86
CA VAL A 10 3.49 -3.71 8.79
C VAL A 10 2.78 -4.96 9.30
N GLY A 11 2.91 -6.09 8.60
CA GLY A 11 2.23 -7.33 8.96
C GLY A 11 0.77 -7.44 8.49
N ALA A 12 0.21 -6.43 7.82
CA ALA A 12 -1.17 -6.45 7.32
C ALA A 12 -1.43 -7.51 6.23
N GLY A 13 -0.38 -7.99 5.54
CA GLY A 13 -0.51 -8.97 4.45
C GLY A 13 -0.68 -8.34 3.06
N LYS A 14 -0.37 -7.05 2.90
CA LYS A 14 -0.51 -6.32 1.63
C LYS A 14 0.07 -7.04 0.42
N THR A 15 1.31 -7.49 0.49
CA THR A 15 1.99 -8.14 -0.65
C THR A 15 1.32 -9.47 -1.02
N THR A 16 0.77 -10.21 -0.06
CA THR A 16 -0.01 -11.41 -0.34
C THR A 16 -1.32 -11.05 -1.05
N VAL A 17 -2.02 -10.03 -0.56
CA VAL A 17 -3.23 -9.48 -1.20
C VAL A 17 -2.92 -8.94 -2.60
N ALA A 18 -1.80 -8.23 -2.77
CA ALA A 18 -1.37 -7.71 -4.07
C ALA A 18 -1.20 -8.82 -5.11
N ARG A 19 -0.59 -9.95 -4.74
CA ARG A 19 -0.42 -11.11 -5.64
C ARG A 19 -1.76 -11.68 -6.09
N GLU A 20 -2.71 -11.85 -5.17
CA GLU A 20 -4.06 -12.29 -5.49
C GLU A 20 -4.81 -11.28 -6.37
N LEU A 21 -4.66 -9.98 -6.07
CA LEU A 21 -5.27 -8.91 -6.84
C LEU A 21 -4.73 -8.86 -8.27
N ILE A 22 -3.41 -9.02 -8.46
CA ILE A 22 -2.78 -9.12 -9.78
C ILE A 22 -3.37 -10.28 -10.58
N ALA A 23 -3.58 -11.43 -9.95
CA ALA A 23 -4.10 -12.62 -10.61
C ALA A 23 -5.53 -12.45 -11.16
N ILE A 24 -6.34 -11.60 -10.54
CA ILE A 24 -7.73 -11.36 -10.93
C ILE A 24 -7.98 -10.02 -11.65
N SER A 25 -6.97 -9.15 -11.70
CA SER A 25 -7.09 -7.83 -12.35
C SER A 25 -7.03 -7.95 -13.87
N PRO A 26 -7.77 -7.11 -14.60
CA PRO A 26 -7.71 -7.10 -16.05
C PRO A 26 -6.36 -6.54 -16.54
N ALA A 27 -5.95 -6.97 -17.72
CA ALA A 27 -4.80 -6.38 -18.43
C ALA A 27 -5.23 -5.10 -19.17
N PRO A 28 -4.33 -4.12 -19.39
CA PRO A 28 -2.94 -4.11 -18.94
C PRO A 28 -2.79 -3.60 -17.49
N LEU A 29 -1.94 -4.25 -16.69
CA LEU A 29 -1.65 -3.89 -15.32
C LEU A 29 -0.14 -3.76 -15.10
N ALA A 30 0.28 -2.75 -14.34
CA ALA A 30 1.64 -2.56 -13.86
C ALA A 30 1.67 -2.66 -12.32
N TYR A 31 2.68 -3.33 -11.77
CA TYR A 31 2.85 -3.50 -10.33
C TYR A 31 4.13 -2.83 -9.84
N ILE A 32 4.00 -2.04 -8.79
CA ILE A 32 5.12 -1.40 -8.09
C ILE A 32 5.10 -1.87 -6.63
N GLU A 33 6.09 -2.68 -6.25
CA GLU A 33 6.35 -3.05 -4.86
C GLU A 33 7.25 -2.01 -4.23
N GLY A 34 6.70 -1.19 -3.33
CA GLY A 34 7.43 -0.05 -2.77
C GLY A 34 8.62 -0.46 -1.90
N ASP A 35 8.53 -1.60 -1.20
CA ASP A 35 9.63 -2.09 -0.38
C ASP A 35 10.88 -2.47 -1.21
N ALA A 36 10.71 -2.83 -2.48
CA ALA A 36 11.80 -3.07 -3.41
C ALA A 36 12.62 -1.80 -3.76
N PHE A 37 12.11 -0.62 -3.44
CA PHE A 37 12.82 0.65 -3.66
C PHE A 37 13.78 1.04 -2.54
N TRP A 38 13.76 0.42 -1.37
CA TRP A 38 14.69 0.76 -0.30
C TRP A 38 16.18 0.69 -0.70
N PRO A 39 16.64 -0.29 -1.51
CA PRO A 39 18.02 -0.37 -1.96
C PRO A 39 18.48 0.76 -2.88
N VAL A 40 17.59 1.64 -3.35
CA VAL A 40 17.99 2.83 -4.13
C VAL A 40 18.92 3.77 -3.32
N PHE A 41 18.84 3.74 -2.01
CA PHE A 41 19.73 4.49 -1.14
C PHE A 41 21.07 3.76 -0.93
N ILE A 42 21.90 3.75 -1.95
CA ILE A 42 23.21 3.04 -1.95
C ILE A 42 24.17 3.66 -0.92
N LYS A 43 24.17 4.99 -0.80
CA LYS A 43 24.95 5.73 0.19
C LYS A 43 24.02 6.67 0.95
N PRO A 44 23.29 6.16 1.94
CA PRO A 44 22.34 6.99 2.67
C PRO A 44 23.10 8.05 3.49
N ASP A 45 22.54 9.25 3.54
CA ASP A 45 22.98 10.32 4.42
C ASP A 45 22.67 10.00 5.90
N ALA A 46 23.07 10.90 6.81
CA ALA A 46 22.79 10.77 8.24
C ALA A 46 21.32 11.06 8.62
N LYS A 47 20.44 11.29 7.65
CA LYS A 47 19.03 11.63 7.92
C LYS A 47 18.30 10.46 8.56
N PRO A 48 17.29 10.76 9.40
CA PRO A 48 16.43 9.74 9.97
C PRO A 48 15.76 8.88 8.90
N ARG A 49 15.54 7.59 9.19
CA ARG A 49 14.85 6.65 8.28
C ARG A 49 13.49 7.19 7.80
N GLN A 50 12.79 7.95 8.65
CA GLN A 50 11.50 8.56 8.31
C GLN A 50 11.59 9.56 7.15
N GLU A 51 12.66 10.31 7.02
CA GLU A 51 12.83 11.22 5.88
C GLU A 51 13.03 10.44 4.58
N ARG A 52 13.85 9.39 4.59
CA ARG A 52 14.01 8.49 3.44
C ARG A 52 12.69 7.80 3.07
N PHE A 53 11.90 7.40 4.07
CA PHE A 53 10.57 6.84 3.85
C PHE A 53 9.65 7.83 3.11
N ARG A 54 9.64 9.12 3.50
CA ARG A 54 8.89 10.16 2.80
C ARG A 54 9.37 10.38 1.35
N VAL A 55 10.67 10.32 1.12
CA VAL A 55 11.24 10.40 -0.23
C VAL A 55 10.79 9.21 -1.06
N LEU A 56 10.86 7.99 -0.50
CA LEU A 56 10.38 6.78 -1.19
C LEU A 56 8.91 6.89 -1.58
N MET A 57 8.03 7.24 -0.64
CA MET A 57 6.59 7.39 -0.93
C MET A 57 6.36 8.33 -2.13
N ARG A 58 7.05 9.46 -2.16
CA ARG A 58 6.95 10.42 -3.29
C ARG A 58 7.48 9.83 -4.59
N SER A 59 8.62 9.17 -4.54
CA SER A 59 9.29 8.61 -5.73
C SER A 59 8.47 7.50 -6.37
N ILE A 60 7.99 6.53 -5.57
CA ILE A 60 7.17 5.43 -6.09
C ILE A 60 5.82 5.92 -6.60
N THR A 61 5.20 6.91 -5.93
CA THR A 61 3.96 7.54 -6.41
C THR A 61 4.18 8.24 -7.75
N ALA A 62 5.29 8.97 -7.91
CA ALA A 62 5.63 9.62 -9.16
C ALA A 62 5.92 8.62 -10.28
N ALA A 63 6.55 7.49 -9.98
CA ALA A 63 6.83 6.43 -10.93
C ALA A 63 5.57 5.80 -11.54
N ALA A 64 4.43 5.88 -10.85
CA ALA A 64 3.16 5.39 -11.37
C ALA A 64 2.60 6.24 -12.53
N ILE A 65 2.96 7.52 -12.63
CA ILE A 65 2.38 8.46 -13.61
C ILE A 65 2.61 8.03 -15.05
N PRO A 66 3.85 7.77 -15.52
CA PRO A 66 4.09 7.38 -16.91
C PRO A 66 3.40 6.06 -17.25
N LEU A 67 3.31 5.12 -16.31
CA LEU A 67 2.62 3.84 -16.51
C LEU A 67 1.11 4.06 -16.71
N ALA A 68 0.48 4.82 -15.82
CA ALA A 68 -0.95 5.13 -15.91
C ALA A 68 -1.29 5.88 -17.21
N ARG A 69 -0.46 6.85 -17.61
CA ARG A 69 -0.61 7.60 -18.87
C ARG A 69 -0.41 6.74 -20.12
N SER A 70 0.35 5.66 -20.00
CA SER A 70 0.55 4.68 -21.08
C SER A 70 -0.57 3.62 -21.15
N GLY A 71 -1.63 3.77 -20.36
CA GLY A 71 -2.81 2.90 -20.42
C GLY A 71 -2.77 1.70 -19.48
N TYR A 72 -1.85 1.66 -18.51
CA TYR A 72 -1.83 0.62 -17.50
C TYR A 72 -2.67 1.03 -16.27
N GLU A 73 -3.43 0.10 -15.70
CA GLU A 73 -3.83 0.19 -14.30
C GLU A 73 -2.56 -0.03 -13.47
N VAL A 74 -2.30 0.80 -12.47
CA VAL A 74 -1.08 0.68 -11.65
C VAL A 74 -1.46 0.27 -10.25
N LEU A 75 -1.04 -0.92 -9.84
CA LEU A 75 -1.11 -1.36 -8.44
C LEU A 75 0.19 -0.98 -7.73
N LEU A 76 0.08 -0.13 -6.72
CA LEU A 76 1.19 0.36 -5.93
C LEU A 76 1.04 -0.15 -4.49
N ASP A 77 1.87 -1.13 -4.11
CA ASP A 77 1.88 -1.77 -2.78
C ASP A 77 2.96 -1.14 -1.91
N PHE A 78 2.56 -0.37 -0.92
CA PHE A 78 3.45 0.20 0.10
C PHE A 78 2.66 0.65 1.33
N SER A 79 3.34 0.86 2.46
CA SER A 79 2.68 1.37 3.67
C SER A 79 2.51 2.89 3.61
N PHE A 80 1.48 3.37 2.91
CA PHE A 80 1.14 4.79 2.84
C PHE A 80 0.26 5.20 4.02
N PRO A 81 0.73 6.01 4.98
CA PRO A 81 -0.12 6.57 6.01
C PRO A 81 -1.21 7.49 5.42
N VAL A 82 -2.31 7.65 6.13
CA VAL A 82 -3.44 8.47 5.67
C VAL A 82 -3.05 9.92 5.44
N ASP A 83 -2.14 10.47 6.24
CA ASP A 83 -1.64 11.85 6.10
C ASP A 83 -0.82 12.09 4.81
N PHE A 84 -0.38 11.03 4.14
CA PHE A 84 0.32 11.14 2.86
C PHE A 84 -0.62 11.35 1.67
N LEU A 85 -1.91 11.08 1.78
CA LEU A 85 -2.85 11.06 0.65
C LEU A 85 -2.95 12.40 -0.08
N ASP A 86 -2.92 13.52 0.62
CA ASP A 86 -2.90 14.84 -0.02
C ASP A 86 -1.62 15.07 -0.84
N THR A 87 -0.50 14.52 -0.38
CA THR A 87 0.76 14.56 -1.14
C THR A 87 0.65 13.67 -2.38
N ALA A 88 0.09 12.47 -2.24
CA ALA A 88 -0.12 11.57 -3.37
C ALA A 88 -1.03 12.20 -4.44
N ARG A 89 -2.13 12.84 -4.05
CA ARG A 89 -3.01 13.58 -4.97
C ARG A 89 -2.26 14.67 -5.74
N LYS A 90 -1.46 15.48 -5.04
CA LYS A 90 -0.65 16.54 -5.67
C LYS A 90 0.36 15.99 -6.67
N ILE A 91 0.93 14.81 -6.41
CA ILE A 91 1.88 14.15 -7.31
C ILE A 91 1.14 13.59 -8.52
N LEU A 92 0.08 12.83 -8.31
CA LEU A 92 -0.67 12.15 -9.38
C LEU A 92 -1.47 13.13 -10.24
N LYS A 93 -1.84 14.30 -9.69
CA LYS A 93 -2.62 15.36 -10.38
C LYS A 93 -3.94 14.80 -10.95
N GLU A 94 -4.02 14.73 -12.29
CA GLU A 94 -5.21 14.30 -13.01
C GLU A 94 -5.34 12.77 -13.17
N VAL A 95 -4.33 12.01 -12.71
CA VAL A 95 -4.41 10.56 -12.75
C VAL A 95 -5.36 10.09 -11.64
N PRO A 96 -6.47 9.40 -11.98
CA PRO A 96 -7.41 8.90 -10.99
C PRO A 96 -6.71 8.00 -9.97
N MET A 97 -7.04 8.18 -8.70
CA MET A 97 -6.44 7.47 -7.59
C MET A 97 -7.49 6.75 -6.75
N ASP A 98 -7.32 5.45 -6.59
CA ASP A 98 -8.04 4.63 -5.65
C ASP A 98 -7.13 4.33 -4.45
N PHE A 99 -7.64 4.41 -3.24
CA PHE A 99 -6.89 4.11 -2.03
C PHE A 99 -7.58 2.99 -1.25
N VAL A 100 -6.85 1.94 -0.94
CA VAL A 100 -7.35 0.82 -0.15
C VAL A 100 -6.37 0.50 0.96
N MET A 101 -6.88 0.42 2.16
CA MET A 101 -6.12 0.14 3.36
C MET A 101 -6.52 -1.22 3.94
N VAL A 102 -5.61 -2.19 3.86
CA VAL A 102 -5.76 -3.48 4.55
C VAL A 102 -5.23 -3.31 5.96
N ARG A 103 -6.14 -3.34 6.94
CA ARG A 103 -5.81 -3.04 8.33
C ARG A 103 -6.45 -4.04 9.29
N PRO A 104 -5.92 -5.28 9.37
CA PRO A 104 -6.33 -6.20 10.43
C PRO A 104 -5.96 -5.65 11.81
N SER A 105 -6.41 -6.30 12.88
CA SER A 105 -6.10 -5.87 14.25
C SER A 105 -4.58 -5.78 14.49
N LEU A 106 -4.19 -4.97 15.47
CA LEU A 106 -2.78 -4.84 15.86
C LEU A 106 -2.20 -6.21 16.24
N ALA A 107 -2.94 -7.03 16.98
CA ALA A 107 -2.51 -8.37 17.39
C ALA A 107 -2.25 -9.27 16.18
N THR A 108 -3.12 -9.22 15.17
CA THR A 108 -2.94 -9.98 13.92
C THR A 108 -1.71 -9.49 13.14
N CYS A 109 -1.48 -8.19 13.08
CA CYS A 109 -0.28 -7.64 12.45
C CYS A 109 1.00 -8.08 13.15
N GLU A 110 1.04 -8.04 14.48
CA GLU A 110 2.17 -8.50 15.29
C GLU A 110 2.45 -9.98 15.06
N GLN A 111 1.42 -10.82 15.12
CA GLN A 111 1.53 -12.26 14.90
C GLN A 111 2.06 -12.59 13.49
N ARG A 112 1.49 -11.96 12.47
CA ARG A 112 1.92 -12.18 11.07
C ARG A 112 3.35 -11.69 10.84
N ALA A 113 3.74 -10.55 11.41
CA ALA A 113 5.09 -10.02 11.32
C ALA A 113 6.13 -10.94 12.00
N ALA A 114 5.77 -11.54 13.14
CA ALA A 114 6.61 -12.49 13.86
C ALA A 114 6.72 -13.86 13.15
N ALA A 115 5.73 -14.23 12.34
CA ALA A 115 5.68 -15.53 11.63
C ALA A 115 6.35 -15.50 10.24
N ARG A 116 6.84 -14.33 9.78
CA ARG A 116 7.47 -14.21 8.46
C ARG A 116 8.65 -15.17 8.31
N PRO A 117 8.81 -15.83 7.15
CA PRO A 117 9.99 -16.66 6.88
C PRO A 117 11.25 -15.81 6.72
N GLU A 118 11.10 -14.62 6.11
CA GLU A 118 12.17 -13.62 5.93
C GLU A 118 11.74 -12.26 6.48
N GLY A 119 12.69 -11.48 7.01
CA GLY A 119 12.38 -10.19 7.61
C GLY A 119 11.46 -10.29 8.83
N LYS A 120 11.63 -11.36 9.63
CA LYS A 120 10.88 -11.61 10.86
C LYS A 120 11.00 -10.45 11.84
N ILE A 121 9.87 -9.98 12.36
CA ILE A 121 9.81 -8.90 13.34
C ILE A 121 9.30 -9.51 14.66
N THR A 122 10.21 -9.71 15.61
CA THR A 122 9.90 -10.25 16.94
C THR A 122 9.55 -9.16 17.96
N ASP A 123 10.08 -7.95 17.75
CA ASP A 123 9.70 -6.77 18.54
C ASP A 123 8.92 -5.81 17.64
N TYR A 124 7.61 -5.78 17.85
CA TYR A 124 6.69 -4.93 17.10
C TYR A 124 6.50 -3.54 17.76
N SER A 125 7.13 -3.27 18.91
CA SER A 125 6.93 -2.03 19.69
C SER A 125 7.15 -0.77 18.85
N ILE A 126 8.21 -0.76 18.02
CA ILE A 126 8.54 0.38 17.13
C ILE A 126 7.50 0.64 16.02
N TYR A 127 6.62 -0.33 15.74
CA TYR A 127 5.57 -0.21 14.71
C TYR A 127 4.19 0.10 15.29
N ARG A 128 4.01 0.15 16.62
CA ARG A 128 2.71 0.43 17.24
C ARG A 128 2.23 1.84 16.93
N ASP A 129 3.09 2.83 17.07
CA ASP A 129 2.76 4.21 16.70
C ASP A 129 2.50 4.33 15.20
N PHE A 130 3.29 3.64 14.38
CA PHE A 130 3.08 3.58 12.94
C PHE A 130 1.72 2.96 12.58
N TYR A 131 1.28 1.92 13.29
CA TYR A 131 -0.05 1.31 13.11
C TYR A 131 -1.17 2.32 13.28
N THR A 132 -1.04 3.29 14.19
CA THR A 132 -2.07 4.31 14.42
C THR A 132 -2.22 5.29 13.25
N MET A 133 -1.24 5.40 12.38
CA MET A 133 -1.28 6.26 11.20
C MET A 133 -2.19 5.72 10.08
N PHE A 134 -2.71 4.49 10.23
CA PHE A 134 -3.59 3.83 9.29
C PHE A 134 -5.03 3.78 9.83
N GLN A 135 -5.65 4.95 10.08
CA GLN A 135 -7.03 5.04 10.58
C GLN A 135 -7.68 6.34 10.11
N GLY A 136 -9.01 6.41 10.25
CA GLY A 136 -9.77 7.62 9.94
C GLY A 136 -10.40 7.64 8.54
N LEU A 137 -10.27 6.58 7.76
CA LEU A 137 -10.92 6.43 6.46
C LEU A 137 -11.69 5.11 6.35
N PRO A 138 -12.80 4.95 7.07
CA PRO A 138 -13.51 3.67 7.17
C PRO A 138 -14.03 3.15 5.82
N LYS A 139 -14.35 4.02 4.87
CA LYS A 139 -14.77 3.63 3.51
C LYS A 139 -13.67 2.99 2.69
N HIS A 140 -12.42 3.24 3.05
CA HIS A 140 -11.22 2.77 2.35
C HIS A 140 -10.51 1.67 3.12
N GLU A 141 -11.08 1.23 4.25
CA GLU A 141 -10.47 0.24 5.16
C GLU A 141 -11.13 -1.13 4.99
N ILE A 142 -10.29 -2.15 4.88
CA ILE A 142 -10.68 -3.55 4.98
C ILE A 142 -10.03 -4.09 6.25
N SER A 143 -10.86 -4.35 7.27
CA SER A 143 -10.45 -4.69 8.64
C SER A 143 -11.04 -6.04 9.03
N ASP A 144 -10.55 -7.12 8.43
CA ASP A 144 -10.99 -8.49 8.72
C ASP A 144 -9.79 -9.38 9.04
N ASP A 145 -9.70 -9.82 10.28
CA ASP A 145 -8.63 -10.68 10.77
C ASP A 145 -8.72 -12.12 10.21
N ASN A 146 -9.91 -12.52 9.80
CA ASN A 146 -10.22 -13.89 9.37
C ASN A 146 -10.30 -14.04 7.85
N ALA A 147 -10.41 -12.95 7.10
CA ALA A 147 -10.46 -13.01 5.65
C ALA A 147 -9.12 -13.48 5.08
N ASP A 148 -9.19 -14.39 4.12
CA ASP A 148 -8.02 -14.78 3.34
C ASP A 148 -7.68 -13.70 2.29
N ALA A 149 -6.45 -13.75 1.77
CA ALA A 149 -5.96 -12.76 0.82
C ALA A 149 -6.77 -12.72 -0.48
N LYS A 150 -7.31 -13.85 -0.91
CA LYS A 150 -8.12 -13.96 -2.13
C LYS A 150 -9.46 -13.25 -1.97
N SER A 151 -10.14 -13.45 -0.84
CA SER A 151 -11.39 -12.77 -0.51
C SER A 151 -11.20 -11.25 -0.41
N ILE A 152 -10.10 -10.80 0.23
CA ILE A 152 -9.75 -9.39 0.29
C ILE A 152 -9.48 -8.83 -1.11
N ALA A 153 -8.73 -9.53 -1.94
CA ALA A 153 -8.44 -9.10 -3.31
C ALA A 153 -9.72 -8.96 -4.16
N GLN A 154 -10.66 -9.91 -4.04
CA GLN A 154 -11.96 -9.83 -4.72
C GLN A 154 -12.77 -8.60 -4.26
N GLN A 155 -12.80 -8.33 -2.96
CA GLN A 155 -13.45 -7.15 -2.41
C GLN A 155 -12.81 -5.86 -2.94
N ILE A 156 -11.47 -5.81 -3.00
CA ILE A 156 -10.75 -4.66 -3.57
C ILE A 156 -11.10 -4.48 -5.04
N ARG A 157 -11.06 -5.56 -5.84
CA ARG A 157 -11.36 -5.47 -7.27
C ARG A 157 -12.76 -4.92 -7.51
N MET A 158 -13.75 -5.47 -6.84
CA MET A 158 -15.14 -4.99 -6.93
C MET A 158 -15.27 -3.52 -6.53
N GLY A 159 -14.61 -3.11 -5.44
CA GLY A 159 -14.66 -1.73 -4.97
C GLY A 159 -13.98 -0.75 -5.93
N VAL A 160 -12.87 -1.13 -6.56
CA VAL A 160 -12.20 -0.33 -7.59
C VAL A 160 -13.09 -0.19 -8.83
N ASP A 161 -13.68 -1.28 -9.31
CA ASP A 161 -14.58 -1.27 -10.48
C ASP A 161 -15.82 -0.40 -10.26
N GLN A 162 -16.30 -0.34 -9.03
CA GLN A 162 -17.46 0.49 -8.61
C GLN A 162 -17.06 1.90 -8.15
N ASN A 163 -15.79 2.29 -8.22
CA ASN A 163 -15.24 3.55 -7.71
C ASN A 163 -15.50 3.81 -6.20
N ILE A 164 -15.70 2.77 -5.40
CA ILE A 164 -15.92 2.89 -3.95
C ILE A 164 -14.66 3.47 -3.28
N PHE A 165 -13.48 3.05 -3.72
CA PHE A 165 -12.19 3.47 -3.17
C PHE A 165 -11.60 4.70 -3.85
N ARG A 166 -12.35 5.32 -4.79
CA ARG A 166 -11.92 6.53 -5.49
C ARG A 166 -11.79 7.70 -4.52
N LEU A 167 -10.61 8.30 -4.53
CA LEU A 167 -10.36 9.57 -3.85
C LEU A 167 -10.61 10.71 -4.84
N GLY A 168 -11.55 11.57 -4.49
CA GLY A 168 -11.89 12.78 -5.24
C GLY A 168 -10.81 13.87 -5.15
#